data_ac53c62e56ee040d187ebdf5de6b0995
#
_entry.id   ac53c62e56ee040d187ebdf5de6b0995
#
_cell.length_a   1.000
_cell.length_b   1.000
_cell.length_c   1.000
_cell.angle_alpha   90.00
_cell.angle_beta   90.00
_cell.angle_gamma   90.00
#
_symmetry.space_group_name_H-M   'P 1'
#
loop_
_entity.id
_entity.type
_entity.pdbx_description
1 polymer ?
#
loop_
_entity_poly.entity_id
_entity_poly.type
_entity_poly.pdbx_seq_one_letter_code
_entity_poly.pdbx_strand_id
1 'polypeptide(L)'
;HHALDTYLPKLVKAGQKVAVCEQLEDPKLTKKIVKRGITELVTPGVTYDDNVLVQKENNFLASIHIEDKESGVAFLDVSTGEFYLTQGNNEYIDKLLQSFNPSEVLCQRNKRKSFIENFSDKYYLTVFDDWVFTDDYANDILTRHFQTNSLKGFGVDDFPKGIIAAGAAIHYLHETQHDKISYISSLSRIDQGQFVWLDKFTIRNLELLHSSNAGAKTLIDVIDKTSSPMG
;
A
#
# COMPACT_ATOMS: atom_id res chain seq x y z
N HIS A 1 3.60 -21.87 17.56
CA HIS A 1 4.65 -21.27 16.72
C HIS A 1 4.78 -21.99 15.38
N HIS A 2 5.00 -23.31 15.32
CA HIS A 2 5.23 -24.03 14.05
C HIS A 2 4.08 -23.99 13.03
N ALA A 3 2.88 -23.63 13.45
CA ALA A 3 1.73 -23.53 12.56
C ALA A 3 1.57 -22.13 11.93
N LEU A 4 2.22 -21.09 12.47
CA LEU A 4 2.08 -19.72 11.99
C LEU A 4 2.54 -19.62 10.54
N ASP A 5 3.78 -20.05 10.25
CA ASP A 5 4.39 -19.99 8.90
C ASP A 5 3.58 -20.77 7.85
N THR A 6 2.78 -21.76 8.28
CA THR A 6 1.96 -22.56 7.37
C THR A 6 0.59 -21.94 7.10
N TYR A 7 -0.03 -21.31 8.11
CA TYR A 7 -1.42 -20.84 8.01
C TYR A 7 -1.52 -19.35 7.72
N LEU A 8 -0.59 -18.54 8.22
CA LEU A 8 -0.58 -17.09 8.00
C LEU A 8 -0.67 -16.73 6.51
N PRO A 9 0.20 -17.27 5.62
CA PRO A 9 0.14 -16.95 4.20
C PRO A 9 -1.19 -17.33 3.55
N LYS A 10 -1.78 -18.46 3.97
CA LYS A 10 -3.06 -18.93 3.43
C LYS A 10 -4.22 -18.02 3.81
N LEU A 11 -4.23 -17.55 5.07
CA LEU A 11 -5.28 -16.67 5.58
C LEU A 11 -5.18 -15.28 4.95
N VAL A 12 -3.98 -14.72 4.88
CA VAL A 12 -3.75 -13.39 4.29
C VAL A 12 -4.06 -13.39 2.79
N LYS A 13 -3.63 -14.41 2.04
CA LYS A 13 -3.99 -14.58 0.62
C LYS A 13 -5.50 -14.77 0.39
N ALA A 14 -6.21 -15.30 1.39
CA ALA A 14 -7.67 -15.38 1.38
C ALA A 14 -8.35 -14.06 1.81
N GLY A 15 -7.60 -12.98 1.97
CA GLY A 15 -8.13 -11.67 2.34
C GLY A 15 -8.47 -11.53 3.82
N GLN A 16 -7.92 -12.37 4.71
CA GLN A 16 -8.20 -12.28 6.15
C GLN A 16 -7.17 -11.39 6.84
N LYS A 17 -7.62 -10.60 7.82
CA LYS A 17 -6.76 -9.90 8.78
C LYS A 17 -6.39 -10.87 9.89
N VAL A 18 -5.11 -11.02 10.16
CA VAL A 18 -4.59 -11.99 11.13
C VAL A 18 -3.82 -11.26 12.22
N ALA A 19 -4.30 -11.35 13.46
CA ALA A 19 -3.57 -10.84 14.61
C ALA A 19 -2.62 -11.93 15.13
N VAL A 20 -1.33 -11.64 15.12
CA VAL A 20 -0.30 -12.48 15.75
C VAL A 20 -0.22 -12.11 17.22
N CYS A 21 -0.40 -13.09 18.08
CA CYS A 21 -0.37 -12.89 19.52
C CYS A 21 0.76 -13.72 20.14
N GLU A 22 1.72 -13.06 20.75
CA GLU A 22 2.89 -13.68 21.35
C GLU A 22 2.95 -13.52 22.87
N GLN A 23 3.85 -14.27 23.50
CA GLN A 23 4.16 -14.13 24.92
C GLN A 23 5.10 -12.93 25.09
N LEU A 24 4.67 -11.97 25.91
CA LEU A 24 5.43 -10.75 26.20
C LEU A 24 6.45 -10.92 27.33
N GLU A 25 6.41 -12.06 28.02
CA GLU A 25 7.27 -12.37 29.18
C GLU A 25 7.91 -13.74 29.01
N ASP A 26 9.14 -13.90 29.52
CA ASP A 26 9.78 -15.23 29.55
C ASP A 26 9.05 -16.15 30.55
N PRO A 27 8.52 -17.30 30.08
CA PRO A 27 7.85 -18.28 30.96
C PRO A 27 8.70 -18.77 32.12
N LYS A 28 10.02 -18.72 31.98
CA LYS A 28 10.95 -19.17 33.04
C LYS A 28 11.10 -18.16 34.19
N LEU A 29 10.77 -16.89 33.93
CA LEU A 29 10.93 -15.80 34.89
C LEU A 29 9.64 -15.52 35.69
N THR A 30 8.50 -16.08 35.28
CA THR A 30 7.22 -15.84 35.94
C THR A 30 6.63 -17.14 36.53
N LYS A 31 6.07 -17.03 37.75
CA LYS A 31 5.30 -18.10 38.37
C LYS A 31 3.79 -18.02 38.09
N LYS A 32 3.38 -16.98 37.37
CA LYS A 32 1.98 -16.72 37.00
C LYS A 32 1.74 -17.08 35.52
N ILE A 33 0.50 -16.93 35.07
CA ILE A 33 0.14 -17.04 33.66
C ILE A 33 0.91 -15.96 32.91
N VAL A 34 1.68 -16.36 31.90
CA VAL A 34 2.47 -15.45 31.04
C VAL A 34 1.55 -14.49 30.31
N LYS A 35 1.85 -13.20 30.38
CA LYS A 35 1.14 -12.17 29.62
C LYS A 35 1.33 -12.40 28.12
N ARG A 36 0.24 -12.26 27.39
CA ARG A 36 0.21 -12.31 25.94
C ARG A 36 -0.33 -10.99 25.39
N GLY A 37 0.13 -10.60 24.22
CA GLY A 37 -0.34 -9.42 23.53
C GLY A 37 -0.23 -9.59 22.02
N ILE A 38 -0.99 -8.78 21.30
CA ILE A 38 -0.88 -8.69 19.84
C ILE A 38 0.43 -7.98 19.55
N THR A 39 1.30 -8.64 18.79
CA THR A 39 2.61 -8.12 18.37
C THR A 39 2.59 -7.62 16.95
N GLU A 40 1.64 -8.10 16.14
CA GLU A 40 1.52 -7.73 14.76
C GLU A 40 0.09 -7.99 14.25
N LEU A 41 -0.41 -7.12 13.40
CA LEU A 41 -1.64 -7.33 12.64
C LEU A 41 -1.29 -7.41 11.15
N VAL A 42 -1.29 -8.63 10.61
CA VAL A 42 -0.96 -8.89 9.20
C VAL A 42 -2.21 -8.81 8.36
N THR A 43 -2.15 -8.03 7.28
CA THR A 43 -3.24 -7.83 6.33
C THR A 43 -2.74 -8.00 4.88
N PRO A 44 -3.60 -8.12 3.88
CA PRO A 44 -3.17 -8.27 2.49
C PRO A 44 -2.25 -7.15 2.00
N GLY A 45 -2.50 -5.90 2.40
CA GLY A 45 -1.71 -4.74 1.99
C GLY A 45 -0.50 -4.46 2.90
N VAL A 46 -0.43 -5.09 4.08
CA VAL A 46 0.64 -4.86 5.05
C VAL A 46 1.17 -6.21 5.52
N THR A 47 2.20 -6.68 4.85
CA THR A 47 2.88 -7.94 5.16
C THR A 47 4.34 -7.88 4.73
N TYR A 48 5.21 -8.49 5.54
CA TYR A 48 6.64 -8.71 5.24
C TYR A 48 6.95 -10.18 4.97
N ASP A 49 5.95 -11.07 5.04
CA ASP A 49 6.19 -12.51 4.90
C ASP A 49 6.43 -12.87 3.43
N ASP A 50 7.66 -13.30 3.12
CA ASP A 50 8.06 -13.74 1.78
C ASP A 50 7.18 -14.87 1.21
N ASN A 51 6.48 -15.64 2.06
CA ASN A 51 5.55 -16.67 1.63
C ASN A 51 4.18 -16.08 1.19
N VAL A 52 3.88 -14.87 1.61
CA VAL A 52 2.68 -14.11 1.20
C VAL A 52 2.97 -13.32 -0.06
N LEU A 53 4.12 -12.64 -0.09
CA LEU A 53 4.57 -11.81 -1.20
C LEU A 53 4.84 -12.65 -2.44
N VAL A 54 4.46 -12.12 -3.59
CA VAL A 54 4.86 -12.69 -4.89
C VAL A 54 6.25 -12.15 -5.21
N GLN A 55 7.23 -13.04 -5.39
CA GLN A 55 8.59 -12.63 -5.70
C GLN A 55 8.61 -11.77 -6.98
N LYS A 56 9.30 -10.63 -6.91
CA LYS A 56 9.46 -9.64 -8.00
C LYS A 56 8.22 -8.82 -8.33
N GLU A 57 7.19 -8.82 -7.50
CA GLU A 57 6.04 -7.93 -7.65
C GLU A 57 5.88 -7.08 -6.39
N ASN A 58 5.53 -5.81 -6.56
CA ASN A 58 5.22 -4.91 -5.46
C ASN A 58 3.89 -5.32 -4.81
N ASN A 59 3.80 -5.15 -3.49
CA ASN A 59 2.58 -5.37 -2.72
C ASN A 59 2.03 -4.04 -2.20
N PHE A 60 1.28 -3.35 -3.02
CA PHE A 60 0.78 -2.02 -2.67
C PHE A 60 -0.42 -2.05 -1.73
N LEU A 61 -0.33 -1.27 -0.67
CA LEU A 61 -1.44 -0.71 0.08
C LEU A 61 -1.83 0.60 -0.59
N ALA A 62 -3.09 0.77 -0.95
CA ALA A 62 -3.60 2.07 -1.41
C ALA A 62 -4.41 2.74 -0.30
N SER A 63 -4.38 4.07 -0.26
CA SER A 63 -5.28 4.88 0.56
C SER A 63 -5.92 5.94 -0.32
N ILE A 64 -7.23 6.15 -0.20
CA ILE A 64 -7.98 7.09 -1.01
C ILE A 64 -8.76 8.06 -0.14
N HIS A 65 -8.57 9.35 -0.39
CA HIS A 65 -9.42 10.42 0.10
C HIS A 65 -10.38 10.87 -1.00
N ILE A 66 -11.68 10.62 -0.81
CA ILE A 66 -12.71 10.83 -1.82
C ILE A 66 -13.43 12.15 -1.58
N GLU A 67 -13.40 13.04 -2.58
CA GLU A 67 -14.22 14.22 -2.68
C GLU A 67 -15.01 14.25 -4.00
N ASP A 68 -15.95 15.20 -4.13
CA ASP A 68 -16.93 15.19 -5.23
C ASP A 68 -16.32 15.34 -6.62
N LYS A 69 -15.27 16.15 -6.78
CA LYS A 69 -14.66 16.46 -8.09
C LYS A 69 -13.30 15.81 -8.31
N GLU A 70 -12.54 15.70 -7.26
CA GLU A 70 -11.17 15.16 -7.29
C GLU A 70 -10.94 14.31 -6.07
N SER A 71 -10.26 13.21 -6.23
CA SER A 71 -9.82 12.35 -5.14
C SER A 71 -8.31 12.36 -5.02
N GLY A 72 -7.81 12.19 -3.81
CA GLY A 72 -6.39 11.95 -3.57
C GLY A 72 -6.14 10.47 -3.37
N VAL A 73 -5.01 9.98 -3.83
CA VAL A 73 -4.58 8.59 -3.62
C VAL A 73 -3.12 8.54 -3.21
N ALA A 74 -2.81 7.61 -2.34
CA ALA A 74 -1.44 7.24 -2.00
C ALA A 74 -1.28 5.72 -2.15
N PHE A 75 -0.11 5.30 -2.64
CA PHE A 75 0.31 3.90 -2.78
C PHE A 75 1.57 3.68 -1.96
N LEU A 76 1.54 2.70 -1.10
CA LEU A 76 2.66 2.36 -0.22
C LEU A 76 2.97 0.87 -0.34
N ASP A 77 4.19 0.54 -0.74
CA ASP A 77 4.71 -0.82 -0.59
C ASP A 77 5.54 -0.89 0.68
N VAL A 78 5.02 -1.62 1.65
CA VAL A 78 5.65 -1.75 2.97
C VAL A 78 6.93 -2.59 2.89
N SER A 79 7.05 -3.48 1.91
CA SER A 79 8.24 -4.34 1.78
C SER A 79 9.45 -3.61 1.20
N THR A 80 9.22 -2.66 0.30
CA THR A 80 10.28 -1.89 -0.37
C THR A 80 10.47 -0.49 0.19
N GLY A 81 9.45 0.07 0.85
CA GLY A 81 9.42 1.46 1.32
C GLY A 81 9.05 2.46 0.22
N GLU A 82 8.64 1.99 -0.95
CA GLU A 82 8.14 2.85 -2.02
C GLU A 82 6.82 3.51 -1.61
N PHE A 83 6.79 4.83 -1.65
CA PHE A 83 5.63 5.61 -1.23
C PHE A 83 5.33 6.72 -2.23
N TYR A 84 4.18 6.61 -2.87
CA TYR A 84 3.73 7.51 -3.93
C TYR A 84 2.41 8.17 -3.54
N LEU A 85 2.20 9.41 -4.00
CA LEU A 85 0.91 10.08 -3.91
C LEU A 85 0.59 10.87 -5.18
N THR A 86 -0.70 11.10 -5.39
CA THR A 86 -1.22 12.03 -6.40
C THR A 86 -2.66 12.41 -6.07
N GLN A 87 -3.22 13.31 -6.89
CA GLN A 87 -4.66 13.62 -6.88
C GLN A 87 -5.14 13.86 -8.30
N GLY A 88 -6.44 13.70 -8.50
CA GLY A 88 -7.06 13.91 -9.79
C GLY A 88 -8.52 13.49 -9.84
N ASN A 89 -9.11 13.50 -11.02
CA ASN A 89 -10.48 13.03 -11.19
C ASN A 89 -10.58 11.51 -11.00
N ASN A 90 -11.81 11.01 -10.78
CA ASN A 90 -12.02 9.60 -10.48
C ASN A 90 -11.56 8.66 -11.61
N GLU A 91 -11.66 9.08 -12.87
CA GLU A 91 -11.18 8.29 -14.02
C GLU A 91 -9.67 8.08 -13.97
N TYR A 92 -8.91 9.11 -13.62
CA TYR A 92 -7.47 9.03 -13.46
C TYR A 92 -7.08 8.14 -12.28
N ILE A 93 -7.75 8.32 -11.13
CA ILE A 93 -7.51 7.51 -9.95
C ILE A 93 -7.84 6.03 -10.21
N ASP A 94 -8.94 5.73 -10.94
CA ASP A 94 -9.28 4.35 -11.29
C ASP A 94 -8.21 3.70 -12.18
N LYS A 95 -7.66 4.43 -13.15
CA LYS A 95 -6.53 3.96 -13.97
C LYS A 95 -5.30 3.62 -13.11
N LEU A 96 -5.00 4.47 -12.11
CA LEU A 96 -3.91 4.21 -11.17
C LEU A 96 -4.17 2.97 -10.31
N LEU A 97 -5.38 2.82 -9.77
CA LEU A 97 -5.74 1.63 -8.99
C LEU A 97 -5.62 0.35 -9.82
N GLN A 98 -6.00 0.39 -11.10
CA GLN A 98 -5.84 -0.75 -12.00
C GLN A 98 -4.37 -1.05 -12.31
N SER A 99 -3.54 -0.02 -12.45
CA SER A 99 -2.12 -0.14 -12.77
C SER A 99 -1.30 -0.66 -11.57
N PHE A 100 -1.46 -0.03 -10.40
CA PHE A 100 -0.77 -0.43 -9.18
C PHE A 100 -1.34 -1.71 -8.57
N ASN A 101 -2.59 -2.06 -8.90
CA ASN A 101 -3.29 -3.27 -8.47
C ASN A 101 -3.13 -3.56 -6.96
N PRO A 102 -3.54 -2.63 -6.08
CA PRO A 102 -3.28 -2.74 -4.65
C PRO A 102 -3.98 -3.96 -4.05
N SER A 103 -3.30 -4.62 -3.11
CA SER A 103 -3.83 -5.77 -2.37
C SER A 103 -4.88 -5.36 -1.31
N GLU A 104 -4.83 -4.10 -0.89
CA GLU A 104 -5.78 -3.52 0.08
C GLU A 104 -5.95 -2.03 -0.21
N VAL A 105 -7.17 -1.53 0.00
CA VAL A 105 -7.50 -0.11 -0.18
C VAL A 105 -8.13 0.45 1.09
N LEU A 106 -7.61 1.58 1.57
CA LEU A 106 -8.14 2.32 2.70
C LEU A 106 -9.05 3.45 2.20
N CYS A 107 -10.19 3.65 2.82
CA CYS A 107 -11.04 4.81 2.55
C CYS A 107 -11.81 5.27 3.79
N GLN A 108 -12.41 6.47 3.68
CA GLN A 108 -13.29 7.02 4.71
C GLN A 108 -14.55 6.14 4.84
N ARG A 109 -15.00 5.92 6.07
CA ARG A 109 -16.18 5.11 6.38
C ARG A 109 -17.45 5.65 5.71
N ASN A 110 -17.64 6.96 5.73
CA ASN A 110 -18.80 7.63 5.11
C ASN A 110 -18.75 7.62 3.57
N LYS A 111 -17.58 7.39 2.96
CA LYS A 111 -17.38 7.36 1.50
C LYS A 111 -17.32 5.94 0.90
N ARG A 112 -17.55 4.89 1.71
CA ARG A 112 -17.52 3.51 1.24
C ARG A 112 -18.43 3.25 0.03
N LYS A 113 -19.66 3.80 0.03
CA LYS A 113 -20.60 3.65 -1.09
C LYS A 113 -20.06 4.34 -2.34
N SER A 114 -19.61 5.59 -2.20
CA SER A 114 -19.00 6.35 -3.31
C SER A 114 -17.77 5.65 -3.88
N PHE A 115 -16.97 4.98 -3.04
CA PHE A 115 -15.84 4.18 -3.51
C PHE A 115 -16.31 3.05 -4.42
N ILE A 116 -17.27 2.24 -4.00
CA ILE A 116 -17.80 1.10 -4.77
C ILE A 116 -18.41 1.57 -6.09
N GLU A 117 -19.15 2.68 -6.08
CA GLU A 117 -19.80 3.26 -7.27
C GLU A 117 -18.77 3.78 -8.29
N ASN A 118 -17.67 4.38 -7.85
CA ASN A 118 -16.67 5.01 -8.73
C ASN A 118 -15.55 4.06 -9.17
N PHE A 119 -15.14 3.10 -8.31
CA PHE A 119 -13.90 2.32 -8.50
C PHE A 119 -14.11 0.81 -8.56
N SER A 120 -15.25 0.26 -8.17
CA SER A 120 -15.56 -1.17 -8.13
C SER A 120 -15.50 -1.78 -6.71
N ASP A 121 -16.19 -2.89 -6.55
CA ASP A 121 -16.24 -3.71 -5.32
C ASP A 121 -15.18 -4.82 -5.26
N LYS A 122 -14.34 -4.92 -6.29
CA LYS A 122 -13.31 -5.98 -6.39
C LYS A 122 -12.15 -5.83 -5.41
N TYR A 123 -11.95 -4.61 -4.86
CA TYR A 123 -10.84 -4.32 -3.97
C TYR A 123 -11.16 -4.75 -2.53
N TYR A 124 -10.14 -5.27 -1.84
CA TYR A 124 -10.22 -5.49 -0.41
C TYR A 124 -10.23 -4.15 0.32
N LEU A 125 -11.40 -3.75 0.84
CA LEU A 125 -11.62 -2.41 1.37
C LEU A 125 -11.59 -2.39 2.89
N THR A 126 -10.71 -1.57 3.43
CA THR A 126 -10.63 -1.24 4.86
C THR A 126 -11.08 0.20 5.07
N VAL A 127 -11.99 0.42 6.02
CA VAL A 127 -12.56 1.75 6.27
C VAL A 127 -12.12 2.30 7.61
N PHE A 128 -11.82 3.58 7.63
CA PHE A 128 -11.47 4.35 8.81
C PHE A 128 -12.47 5.48 9.08
N ASP A 129 -12.48 5.96 10.30
CA ASP A 129 -13.26 7.12 10.67
C ASP A 129 -12.72 8.38 9.98
N ASP A 130 -13.62 9.32 9.69
CA ASP A 130 -13.34 10.46 8.82
C ASP A 130 -12.24 11.39 9.33
N TRP A 131 -11.99 11.41 10.65
CA TRP A 131 -10.95 12.23 11.27
C TRP A 131 -9.53 11.83 10.82
N VAL A 132 -9.32 10.57 10.43
CA VAL A 132 -8.03 10.10 9.89
C VAL A 132 -7.72 10.77 8.54
N PHE A 133 -8.76 11.14 7.80
CA PHE A 133 -8.67 11.79 6.49
C PHE A 133 -8.85 13.31 6.60
N THR A 134 -8.13 13.95 7.50
CA THR A 134 -8.10 15.41 7.63
C THR A 134 -6.72 15.97 7.32
N ASP A 135 -6.67 17.19 6.81
CA ASP A 135 -5.42 17.85 6.40
C ASP A 135 -4.46 18.02 7.58
N ASP A 136 -4.97 18.56 8.71
CA ASP A 136 -4.16 18.79 9.91
C ASP A 136 -3.54 17.49 10.43
N TYR A 137 -4.33 16.42 10.50
CA TYR A 137 -3.87 15.13 10.97
C TYR A 137 -2.83 14.51 10.03
N ALA A 138 -3.09 14.56 8.72
CA ALA A 138 -2.18 14.02 7.72
C ALA A 138 -0.82 14.74 7.73
N ASN A 139 -0.83 16.07 7.80
CA ASN A 139 0.40 16.86 7.92
C ASN A 139 1.17 16.55 9.21
N ASP A 140 0.48 16.44 10.36
CA ASP A 140 1.13 16.12 11.64
C ASP A 140 1.77 14.73 11.62
N ILE A 141 1.04 13.69 11.17
CA ILE A 141 1.56 12.31 11.17
C ILE A 141 2.71 12.13 10.17
N LEU A 142 2.63 12.73 8.98
CA LEU A 142 3.68 12.65 7.96
C LEU A 142 4.94 13.42 8.35
N THR A 143 4.81 14.64 8.87
CA THR A 143 5.97 15.44 9.34
C THR A 143 6.68 14.75 10.50
N ARG A 144 5.92 14.14 11.41
CA ARG A 144 6.48 13.35 12.50
C ARG A 144 7.17 12.09 11.98
N HIS A 145 6.58 11.37 11.04
CA HIS A 145 7.16 10.18 10.44
C HIS A 145 8.49 10.47 9.72
N PHE A 146 8.50 11.49 8.86
CA PHE A 146 9.70 11.89 8.10
C PHE A 146 10.68 12.76 8.92
N GLN A 147 10.38 13.06 10.18
CA GLN A 147 11.21 13.90 11.06
C GLN A 147 11.54 15.27 10.42
N THR A 148 10.56 15.89 9.79
CA THR A 148 10.69 17.17 9.07
C THR A 148 9.70 18.20 9.60
N ASN A 149 10.00 19.47 9.43
CA ASN A 149 9.09 20.56 9.78
C ASN A 149 8.05 20.89 8.69
N SER A 150 8.24 20.34 7.48
CA SER A 150 7.37 20.62 6.34
C SER A 150 7.54 19.56 5.26
N LEU A 151 6.45 19.26 4.55
CA LEU A 151 6.46 18.32 3.42
C LEU A 151 6.98 18.95 2.12
N LYS A 152 7.31 20.26 2.11
CA LYS A 152 7.80 20.99 0.92
C LYS A 152 9.03 20.35 0.26
N GLY A 153 9.90 19.76 1.08
CA GLY A 153 11.10 19.07 0.58
C GLY A 153 10.82 17.87 -0.32
N PHE A 154 9.62 17.30 -0.24
CA PHE A 154 9.17 16.20 -1.10
C PHE A 154 8.50 16.67 -2.40
N GLY A 155 8.22 17.98 -2.55
CA GLY A 155 7.58 18.54 -3.73
C GLY A 155 6.12 18.10 -3.92
N VAL A 156 5.40 17.90 -2.82
CA VAL A 156 4.02 17.37 -2.79
C VAL A 156 2.98 18.41 -2.39
N ASP A 157 3.37 19.67 -2.21
CA ASP A 157 2.49 20.75 -1.71
C ASP A 157 1.26 20.99 -2.60
N ASP A 158 1.38 20.73 -3.90
CA ASP A 158 0.28 20.89 -4.86
C ASP A 158 -0.75 19.75 -4.81
N PHE A 159 -0.54 18.76 -3.93
CA PHE A 159 -1.37 17.56 -3.83
C PHE A 159 -2.01 17.38 -2.43
N PRO A 160 -2.78 18.36 -1.93
CA PRO A 160 -3.32 18.30 -0.57
C PRO A 160 -4.17 17.05 -0.30
N LYS A 161 -4.98 16.61 -1.27
CA LYS A 161 -5.78 15.38 -1.14
C LYS A 161 -4.93 14.11 -1.15
N GLY A 162 -3.83 14.11 -1.92
CA GLY A 162 -2.83 13.06 -1.90
C GLY A 162 -2.11 12.98 -0.55
N ILE A 163 -1.80 14.12 0.07
CA ILE A 163 -1.21 14.20 1.41
C ILE A 163 -2.16 13.59 2.45
N ILE A 164 -3.46 13.91 2.40
CA ILE A 164 -4.46 13.32 3.28
C ILE A 164 -4.49 11.79 3.13
N ALA A 165 -4.49 11.30 1.91
CA ALA A 165 -4.44 9.86 1.64
C ALA A 165 -3.15 9.21 2.16
N ALA A 166 -1.99 9.87 1.97
CA ALA A 166 -0.71 9.39 2.49
C ALA A 166 -0.68 9.35 4.02
N GLY A 167 -1.23 10.36 4.69
CA GLY A 167 -1.37 10.37 6.15
C GLY A 167 -2.17 9.19 6.68
N ALA A 168 -3.28 8.84 6.03
CA ALA A 168 -4.08 7.69 6.40
C ALA A 168 -3.35 6.35 6.18
N ALA A 169 -2.48 6.23 5.17
CA ALA A 169 -1.65 5.06 4.97
C ALA A 169 -0.64 4.87 6.13
N ILE A 170 0.05 5.92 6.55
CA ILE A 170 0.96 5.88 7.70
C ILE A 170 0.21 5.60 9.01
N HIS A 171 -0.97 6.20 9.19
CA HIS A 171 -1.84 5.88 10.34
C HIS A 171 -2.14 4.38 10.43
N TYR A 172 -2.50 3.76 9.30
CA TYR A 172 -2.77 2.33 9.25
C TYR A 172 -1.59 1.47 9.66
N LEU A 173 -0.37 1.84 9.26
CA LEU A 173 0.83 1.12 9.68
C LEU A 173 1.02 1.17 11.21
N HIS A 174 0.77 2.31 11.83
CA HIS A 174 0.84 2.42 13.29
C HIS A 174 -0.26 1.58 13.98
N GLU A 175 -1.49 1.56 13.45
CA GLU A 175 -2.56 0.72 14.01
C GLU A 175 -2.30 -0.79 13.86
N THR A 176 -1.60 -1.18 12.80
CA THR A 176 -1.20 -2.58 12.56
C THR A 176 0.09 -2.96 13.31
N GLN A 177 0.57 -2.09 14.20
CA GLN A 177 1.75 -2.28 15.05
C GLN A 177 3.06 -2.46 14.27
N HIS A 178 3.17 -1.83 13.12
CA HIS A 178 4.39 -1.76 12.36
C HIS A 178 5.22 -0.56 12.83
N ASP A 179 5.91 -0.69 13.97
CA ASP A 179 6.68 0.41 14.57
C ASP A 179 8.03 0.66 13.86
N LYS A 180 8.54 -0.33 13.14
CA LYS A 180 9.84 -0.25 12.45
C LYS A 180 9.69 0.21 11.00
N ILE A 181 9.02 1.34 10.77
CA ILE A 181 8.75 1.90 9.44
C ILE A 181 9.65 3.08 9.06
N SER A 182 10.74 3.32 9.81
CA SER A 182 11.68 4.42 9.56
C SER A 182 12.44 4.30 8.22
N TYR A 183 12.47 3.12 7.61
CA TYR A 183 13.03 2.91 6.27
C TYR A 183 12.16 3.52 5.16
N ILE A 184 10.87 3.76 5.40
CA ILE A 184 10.01 4.55 4.52
C ILE A 184 10.41 6.02 4.69
N SER A 185 11.44 6.43 3.96
CA SER A 185 12.11 7.71 4.15
C SER A 185 11.81 8.74 3.07
N SER A 186 11.06 8.36 2.04
CA SER A 186 10.73 9.21 0.91
C SER A 186 9.24 9.15 0.57
N LEU A 187 8.73 10.25 0.06
CA LEU A 187 7.39 10.38 -0.47
C LEU A 187 7.48 11.05 -1.85
N SER A 188 7.04 10.36 -2.87
CA SER A 188 7.16 10.81 -4.26
C SER A 188 5.79 11.10 -4.87
N ARG A 189 5.71 12.14 -5.70
CA ARG A 189 4.49 12.43 -6.44
C ARG A 189 4.44 11.65 -7.74
N ILE A 190 3.24 11.30 -8.19
CA ILE A 190 2.97 10.80 -9.53
C ILE A 190 2.47 11.97 -10.36
N ASP A 191 3.27 12.42 -11.30
CA ASP A 191 2.93 13.55 -12.18
C ASP A 191 2.10 13.08 -13.38
N GLN A 192 0.98 13.76 -13.63
CA GLN A 192 0.21 13.58 -14.87
C GLN A 192 0.99 14.18 -16.03
N GLY A 193 1.14 13.43 -17.10
CA GLY A 193 1.64 13.96 -18.38
C GLY A 193 3.13 13.81 -18.67
N GLN A 194 3.94 13.31 -17.73
CA GLN A 194 5.35 12.98 -17.99
C GLN A 194 5.55 11.59 -18.61
N PHE A 195 4.53 10.73 -18.56
CA PHE A 195 4.61 9.34 -18.98
C PHE A 195 3.46 8.96 -19.89
N VAL A 196 3.70 8.02 -20.80
CA VAL A 196 2.64 7.38 -21.57
C VAL A 196 1.94 6.37 -20.66
N TRP A 197 0.68 6.65 -20.33
CA TRP A 197 -0.13 5.75 -19.54
C TRP A 197 -0.67 4.61 -20.41
N LEU A 198 -0.33 3.40 -20.06
CA LEU A 198 -0.84 2.19 -20.70
C LEU A 198 -1.73 1.45 -19.70
N ASP A 199 -2.95 1.15 -20.11
CA ASP A 199 -3.80 0.28 -19.31
C ASP A 199 -3.34 -1.19 -19.36
N LYS A 200 -3.84 -2.01 -18.45
CA LYS A 200 -3.48 -3.43 -18.34
C LYS A 200 -3.76 -4.21 -19.63
N PHE A 201 -4.84 -3.86 -20.35
CA PHE A 201 -5.17 -4.50 -21.63
C PHE A 201 -4.15 -4.13 -22.71
N THR A 202 -3.77 -2.87 -22.79
CA THR A 202 -2.76 -2.38 -23.73
C THR A 202 -1.40 -3.00 -23.45
N ILE A 203 -0.96 -3.06 -22.19
CA ILE A 203 0.30 -3.73 -21.79
C ILE A 203 0.28 -5.20 -22.21
N ARG A 204 -0.83 -5.89 -21.95
CA ARG A 204 -1.00 -7.30 -22.31
C ARG A 204 -1.07 -7.51 -23.83
N ASN A 205 -1.86 -6.70 -24.54
CA ASN A 205 -2.06 -6.85 -25.98
C ASN A 205 -0.79 -6.51 -26.79
N LEU A 206 0.02 -5.58 -26.28
CA LEU A 206 1.32 -5.24 -26.87
C LEU A 206 2.42 -6.19 -26.41
N GLU A 207 2.11 -7.17 -25.56
CA GLU A 207 3.08 -8.12 -25.00
C GLU A 207 4.33 -7.46 -24.45
N LEU A 208 4.16 -6.34 -23.73
CA LEU A 208 5.28 -5.53 -23.25
C LEU A 208 6.09 -6.27 -22.18
N LEU A 209 5.40 -6.90 -21.21
CA LEU A 209 5.99 -7.55 -20.04
C LEU A 209 5.82 -9.08 -20.07
N HIS A 210 4.70 -9.57 -20.62
CA HIS A 210 4.36 -10.99 -20.66
C HIS A 210 3.75 -11.34 -22.01
N SER A 211 4.11 -12.50 -22.58
CA SER A 211 3.48 -13.05 -23.78
C SER A 211 2.52 -14.18 -23.43
N SER A 212 1.43 -14.28 -24.18
CA SER A 212 0.50 -15.41 -24.12
C SER A 212 1.07 -16.68 -24.78
N ASN A 213 2.11 -16.53 -25.60
CA ASN A 213 2.74 -17.62 -26.35
C ASN A 213 3.97 -18.12 -25.59
N ALA A 214 4.01 -19.40 -25.27
CA ALA A 214 5.17 -20.02 -24.63
C ALA A 214 6.42 -19.89 -25.51
N GLY A 215 7.49 -19.27 -24.96
CA GLY A 215 8.76 -19.07 -25.66
C GLY A 215 8.82 -17.81 -26.53
N ALA A 216 7.78 -17.02 -26.64
CA ALA A 216 7.85 -15.72 -27.31
C ALA A 216 8.66 -14.71 -26.46
N LYS A 217 9.37 -13.80 -27.15
CA LYS A 217 10.10 -12.72 -26.50
C LYS A 217 9.19 -11.49 -26.39
N THR A 218 9.12 -10.93 -25.20
CA THR A 218 8.41 -9.68 -24.94
C THR A 218 9.26 -8.47 -25.34
N LEU A 219 8.66 -7.28 -25.35
CA LEU A 219 9.42 -6.06 -25.60
C LEU A 219 10.54 -5.89 -24.56
N ILE A 220 10.22 -6.11 -23.28
CA ILE A 220 11.21 -5.99 -22.19
C ILE A 220 12.38 -6.98 -22.38
N ASP A 221 12.13 -8.22 -22.79
CA ASP A 221 13.18 -9.20 -23.02
C ASP A 221 14.15 -8.78 -24.14
N VAL A 222 13.70 -7.93 -25.06
CA VAL A 222 14.52 -7.43 -26.17
C VAL A 222 15.34 -6.21 -25.77
N ILE A 223 14.74 -5.29 -25.02
CA ILE A 223 15.39 -4.01 -24.65
C ILE A 223 16.18 -4.09 -23.34
N ASP A 224 15.83 -5.01 -22.45
CA ASP A 224 16.58 -5.22 -21.21
C ASP A 224 17.97 -5.78 -21.51
N LYS A 225 18.99 -5.00 -21.20
CA LYS A 225 20.42 -5.34 -21.32
C LYS A 225 21.11 -5.30 -19.95
N THR A 226 20.35 -5.23 -18.87
CA THR A 226 20.89 -5.19 -17.53
C THR A 226 21.56 -6.52 -17.18
N SER A 227 22.66 -6.46 -16.42
CA SER A 227 23.43 -7.65 -16.03
C SER A 227 23.14 -8.10 -14.60
N SER A 228 22.35 -7.29 -13.85
CA SER A 228 22.03 -7.57 -12.46
C SER A 228 20.60 -7.14 -12.13
N PRO A 229 19.99 -7.70 -11.06
CA PRO A 229 18.67 -7.27 -10.60
C PRO A 229 18.59 -5.80 -10.18
N MET A 230 19.73 -5.16 -9.90
CA MET A 230 19.80 -3.75 -9.53
C MET A 230 20.04 -2.79 -10.73
N GLY A 231 20.23 -3.33 -11.89
CA GLY A 231 20.34 -2.61 -13.16
C GLY A 231 19.02 -2.60 -13.87
#